data_efde031720bd5bb961f9fa85b278f064
#
_entry.id   efde031720bd5bb961f9fa85b278f064
#
_cell.length_a   1.000
_cell.length_b   1.000
_cell.length_c   1.000
_cell.angle_alpha   90.00
_cell.angle_beta   90.00
_cell.angle_gamma   90.00
#
_symmetry.space_group_name_H-M   'P 1'
#
loop_
_entity.id
_entity.type
_entity.pdbx_description
1 polymer ?
#
loop_
_entity_poly.entity_id
_entity_poly.type
_entity_poly.pdbx_seq_one_letter_code
_entity_poly.pdbx_strand_id
1 'polypeptide(L)'
;ELMSFYKNKEIKATFDISGGDIANEVLDYLDYDAIKRNYKPFFGYSDLTTILNALGSQTNEVNYLYQILNIIESTEIRDSFENTFMKNEQTLLDVKWKFLQGSSVEGEVIGGNIRCFLKLAGTRYFPEVENKILFIEGLGTSIEGLATHLAQLKQIGVFDKISGLLIGTFTKTEKEISVEEMFELVQE
;
A
#
# COMPACT_ATOMS: atom_id res chain seq x y z
N GLU A 1 -15.39 14.86 6.13
CA GLU A 1 -14.26 15.72 5.74
C GLU A 1 -13.63 15.25 4.42
N LEU A 2 -13.19 13.96 4.26
CA LEU A 2 -12.58 13.46 3.02
C LEU A 2 -13.46 13.73 1.78
N MET A 3 -14.76 13.44 1.86
CA MET A 3 -15.71 13.72 0.77
C MET A 3 -15.81 15.21 0.38
N SER A 4 -15.61 16.14 1.32
CA SER A 4 -15.58 17.57 1.00
C SER A 4 -14.33 17.94 0.18
N PHE A 5 -13.20 17.27 0.42
CA PHE A 5 -11.97 17.45 -0.36
C PHE A 5 -12.15 16.99 -1.81
N TYR A 6 -12.76 15.82 -2.02
CA TYR A 6 -13.06 15.35 -3.38
C TYR A 6 -14.00 16.28 -4.14
N LYS A 7 -15.01 16.87 -3.48
CA LYS A 7 -15.96 17.80 -4.11
C LYS A 7 -15.38 19.18 -4.40
N ASN A 8 -14.31 19.58 -3.71
CA ASN A 8 -13.68 20.90 -3.91
C ASN A 8 -12.72 20.85 -5.11
N LYS A 9 -13.00 21.58 -6.18
CA LYS A 9 -12.21 21.63 -7.43
C LYS A 9 -10.83 22.27 -7.28
N GLU A 10 -10.62 23.07 -6.23
CA GLU A 10 -9.33 23.73 -5.96
C GLU A 10 -8.29 22.74 -5.37
N ILE A 11 -8.75 21.68 -4.70
CA ILE A 11 -7.89 20.65 -4.14
C ILE A 11 -7.44 19.71 -5.27
N LYS A 12 -6.14 19.48 -5.40
CA LYS A 12 -5.53 18.66 -6.45
C LYS A 12 -5.06 17.29 -5.95
N ALA A 13 -4.75 17.17 -4.67
CA ALA A 13 -4.34 15.92 -4.01
C ALA A 13 -4.72 15.96 -2.53
N THR A 14 -4.83 14.79 -1.90
CA THR A 14 -5.10 14.65 -0.47
C THR A 14 -3.99 13.84 0.17
N PHE A 15 -3.46 14.33 1.29
CA PHE A 15 -2.41 13.68 2.05
C PHE A 15 -2.89 13.41 3.47
N ASP A 16 -2.83 12.16 3.91
CA ASP A 16 -2.95 11.82 5.33
C ASP A 16 -1.58 11.88 5.99
N ILE A 17 -1.52 12.47 7.18
CA ILE A 17 -0.28 12.65 7.95
C ILE A 17 -0.27 11.86 9.26
N SER A 18 -1.34 11.16 9.58
CA SER A 18 -1.55 10.61 10.91
C SER A 18 -1.45 9.07 10.98
N GLY A 19 -1.82 8.35 9.91
CA GLY A 19 -2.02 6.91 10.02
C GLY A 19 -3.18 6.59 10.97
N GLY A 20 -3.11 5.47 11.69
CA GLY A 20 -4.15 5.09 12.66
C GLY A 20 -4.32 3.58 12.82
N ASP A 21 -5.50 3.17 13.31
CA ASP A 21 -5.86 1.75 13.48
C ASP A 21 -7.30 1.41 13.05
N ILE A 22 -8.13 2.40 12.76
CA ILE A 22 -9.56 2.24 12.51
C ILE A 22 -10.02 2.85 11.17
N ALA A 23 -9.09 3.09 10.24
CA ALA A 23 -9.41 3.73 8.96
C ALA A 23 -10.42 2.94 8.11
N ASN A 24 -10.52 1.64 8.32
CA ASN A 24 -11.52 0.81 7.67
C ASN A 24 -12.97 1.16 8.05
N GLU A 25 -13.22 1.80 9.21
CA GLU A 25 -14.58 2.19 9.63
C GLU A 25 -15.21 3.26 8.73
N VAL A 26 -14.41 4.04 8.00
CA VAL A 26 -14.92 5.11 7.14
C VAL A 26 -15.36 4.62 5.76
N LEU A 27 -15.01 3.39 5.37
CA LEU A 27 -15.17 2.90 3.99
C LEU A 27 -16.63 2.90 3.52
N ASP A 28 -17.57 2.54 4.39
CA ASP A 28 -19.00 2.53 4.06
C ASP A 28 -19.63 3.93 3.94
N TYR A 29 -18.95 4.97 4.42
CA TYR A 29 -19.40 6.35 4.33
C TYR A 29 -18.86 7.09 3.09
N LEU A 30 -18.03 6.44 2.28
CA LEU A 30 -17.47 7.04 1.07
C LEU A 30 -18.42 6.86 -0.12
N ASP A 31 -18.66 7.94 -0.84
CA ASP A 31 -19.35 7.93 -2.12
C ASP A 31 -18.32 7.71 -3.24
N TYR A 32 -18.07 6.44 -3.58
CA TYR A 32 -17.04 6.05 -4.56
C TYR A 32 -17.35 6.57 -5.97
N ASP A 33 -18.62 6.70 -6.33
CA ASP A 33 -19.01 7.29 -7.61
C ASP A 33 -18.68 8.77 -7.67
N ALA A 34 -18.93 9.51 -6.57
CA ALA A 34 -18.53 10.92 -6.50
C ALA A 34 -17.00 11.08 -6.48
N ILE A 35 -16.26 10.18 -5.81
CA ILE A 35 -14.80 10.15 -5.80
C ILE A 35 -14.28 9.94 -7.22
N LYS A 36 -14.77 8.92 -7.93
CA LYS A 36 -14.38 8.63 -9.31
C LYS A 36 -14.61 9.81 -10.24
N ARG A 37 -15.78 10.46 -10.16
CA ARG A 37 -16.08 11.64 -10.98
C ARG A 37 -15.23 12.87 -10.67
N ASN A 38 -14.66 12.94 -9.47
CA ASN A 38 -13.84 14.06 -9.00
C ASN A 38 -12.46 13.59 -8.56
N TYR A 39 -11.91 12.60 -9.25
CA TYR A 39 -10.67 11.95 -8.87
C TYR A 39 -9.57 12.95 -8.51
N LYS A 40 -8.88 12.63 -7.44
CA LYS A 40 -7.65 13.27 -6.96
C LYS A 40 -6.82 12.19 -6.31
N PRO A 41 -5.51 12.14 -6.53
CA PRO A 41 -4.67 11.17 -5.85
C PRO A 41 -4.76 11.35 -4.33
N PHE A 42 -4.90 10.22 -3.65
CA PHE A 42 -4.83 10.12 -2.20
C PHE A 42 -3.49 9.50 -1.81
N PHE A 43 -2.80 10.16 -0.89
CA PHE A 43 -1.53 9.71 -0.32
C PHE A 43 -1.74 9.35 1.14
N GLY A 44 -1.37 8.14 1.51
CA GLY A 44 -1.49 7.65 2.88
C GLY A 44 -0.48 6.55 3.16
N TYR A 45 -0.37 6.14 4.41
CA TYR A 45 0.55 5.08 4.84
C TYR A 45 -0.06 4.30 6.02
N SER A 46 0.59 3.20 6.43
CA SER A 46 0.16 2.41 7.58
C SER A 46 -1.32 1.97 7.45
N ASP A 47 -2.20 2.39 8.38
CA ASP A 47 -3.62 2.03 8.39
C ASP A 47 -4.40 2.53 7.18
N LEU A 48 -3.92 3.61 6.53
CA LEU A 48 -4.52 4.13 5.30
C LEU A 48 -4.37 3.16 4.12
N THR A 49 -3.58 2.09 4.26
CA THR A 49 -3.59 0.94 3.32
C THR A 49 -5.02 0.46 3.05
N THR A 50 -5.90 0.48 4.06
CA THR A 50 -7.32 0.13 3.89
C THR A 50 -8.04 1.06 2.94
N ILE A 51 -7.86 2.38 3.10
CA ILE A 51 -8.48 3.39 2.23
C ILE A 51 -7.88 3.33 0.83
N LEU A 52 -6.54 3.23 0.69
CA LEU A 52 -5.87 3.17 -0.61
C LEU A 52 -6.38 2.02 -1.47
N ASN A 53 -6.44 0.81 -0.90
CA ASN A 53 -6.91 -0.37 -1.62
C ASN A 53 -8.44 -0.31 -1.89
N ALA A 54 -9.23 0.21 -0.95
CA ALA A 54 -10.66 0.40 -1.18
C ALA A 54 -10.94 1.43 -2.28
N LEU A 55 -10.22 2.56 -2.30
CA LEU A 55 -10.31 3.54 -3.37
C LEU A 55 -9.93 2.91 -4.72
N GLY A 56 -8.78 2.23 -4.80
CA GLY A 56 -8.34 1.55 -6.01
C GLY A 56 -9.37 0.55 -6.51
N SER A 57 -9.84 -0.36 -5.66
CA SER A 57 -10.80 -1.41 -6.03
C SER A 57 -12.16 -0.89 -6.46
N GLN A 58 -12.65 0.20 -5.85
CA GLN A 58 -13.98 0.74 -6.13
C GLN A 58 -14.01 1.78 -7.26
N THR A 59 -12.91 2.47 -7.52
CA THR A 59 -12.85 3.54 -8.52
C THR A 59 -11.97 3.22 -9.73
N ASN A 60 -11.06 2.26 -9.59
CA ASN A 60 -10.01 1.93 -10.57
C ASN A 60 -9.05 3.12 -10.81
N GLU A 61 -8.81 3.92 -9.77
CA GLU A 61 -7.95 5.10 -9.82
C GLU A 61 -6.69 4.89 -8.97
N VAL A 62 -5.58 5.51 -9.38
CA VAL A 62 -4.26 5.35 -8.74
C VAL A 62 -4.21 6.14 -7.43
N ASN A 63 -3.74 5.48 -6.37
CA ASN A 63 -3.48 6.10 -5.08
C ASN A 63 -2.07 5.70 -4.60
N TYR A 64 -1.51 6.43 -3.65
CA TYR A 64 -0.10 6.30 -3.33
C TYR A 64 0.12 5.92 -1.86
N LEU A 65 0.81 4.81 -1.63
CA LEU A 65 1.33 4.46 -0.31
C LEU A 65 2.58 5.29 -0.05
N TYR A 66 2.40 6.43 0.60
CA TYR A 66 3.48 7.38 0.85
C TYR A 66 3.21 8.24 2.08
N GLN A 67 4.20 8.35 2.97
CA GLN A 67 4.17 9.25 4.12
C GLN A 67 4.74 10.61 3.72
N ILE A 68 3.88 11.60 3.54
CA ILE A 68 4.28 12.94 3.06
C ILE A 68 5.27 13.63 4.01
N LEU A 69 5.27 13.33 5.30
CA LEU A 69 6.20 13.92 6.26
C LEU A 69 7.67 13.59 5.96
N ASN A 70 7.95 12.54 5.19
CA ASN A 70 9.32 12.21 4.76
C ASN A 70 9.98 13.34 3.97
N ILE A 71 9.22 14.22 3.30
CA ILE A 71 9.78 15.36 2.55
C ILE A 71 10.49 16.40 3.43
N ILE A 72 10.22 16.39 4.73
CA ILE A 72 10.89 17.30 5.68
C ILE A 72 12.17 16.68 6.27
N GLU A 73 12.40 15.39 6.09
CA GLU A 73 13.55 14.67 6.66
C GLU A 73 14.83 14.94 5.88
N SER A 74 14.74 15.05 4.55
CA SER A 74 15.89 15.39 3.72
C SER A 74 15.50 16.16 2.46
N THR A 75 16.45 16.96 1.96
CA THR A 75 16.29 17.67 0.68
C THR A 75 16.17 16.68 -0.49
N GLU A 76 16.93 15.57 -0.44
CA GLU A 76 16.91 14.54 -1.49
C GLU A 76 15.54 13.89 -1.63
N ILE A 77 14.87 13.56 -0.50
CA ILE A 77 13.53 12.98 -0.50
C ILE A 77 12.53 13.99 -1.06
N ARG A 78 12.63 15.26 -0.65
CA ARG A 78 11.77 16.32 -1.18
C ARG A 78 11.95 16.51 -2.67
N ASP A 79 13.21 16.59 -3.15
CA ASP A 79 13.52 16.77 -4.57
C ASP A 79 13.02 15.58 -5.39
N SER A 80 13.16 14.35 -4.87
CA SER A 80 12.61 13.14 -5.51
C SER A 80 11.08 13.18 -5.59
N PHE A 81 10.41 13.65 -4.55
CA PHE A 81 8.95 13.84 -4.56
C PHE A 81 8.54 14.89 -5.59
N GLU A 82 9.17 16.05 -5.61
CA GLU A 82 8.90 17.11 -6.59
C GLU A 82 9.17 16.64 -8.03
N ASN A 83 10.28 15.97 -8.28
CA ASN A 83 10.62 15.44 -9.59
C ASN A 83 9.56 14.44 -10.06
N THR A 84 9.13 13.52 -9.17
CA THR A 84 8.15 12.50 -9.53
C THR A 84 6.77 13.10 -9.79
N PHE A 85 6.24 13.90 -8.86
CA PHE A 85 4.84 14.34 -8.93
C PHE A 85 4.61 15.70 -9.59
N MET A 86 5.64 16.56 -9.69
CA MET A 86 5.52 17.88 -10.32
C MET A 86 6.17 17.93 -11.70
N LYS A 87 7.22 17.12 -11.94
CA LYS A 87 7.97 17.14 -13.21
C LYS A 87 7.78 15.86 -14.05
N ASN A 88 6.99 14.89 -13.54
CA ASN A 88 6.74 13.61 -14.19
C ASN A 88 8.01 12.78 -14.47
N GLU A 89 8.98 12.87 -13.59
CA GLU A 89 10.15 11.99 -13.54
C GLU A 89 9.86 10.81 -12.60
N GLN A 90 10.58 9.69 -12.74
CA GLN A 90 10.31 8.50 -11.91
C GLN A 90 11.30 8.32 -10.74
N THR A 91 11.92 9.39 -10.29
CA THR A 91 13.01 9.35 -9.31
C THR A 91 12.63 8.72 -7.97
N LEU A 92 11.40 8.95 -7.49
CA LEU A 92 10.90 8.35 -6.26
C LEU A 92 10.59 6.84 -6.42
N LEU A 93 10.33 6.40 -7.64
CA LEU A 93 9.95 5.03 -7.99
C LEU A 93 11.14 4.20 -8.48
N ASP A 94 12.32 4.82 -8.67
CA ASP A 94 13.56 4.14 -9.08
C ASP A 94 14.19 3.42 -7.89
N VAL A 95 13.59 2.27 -7.54
CA VAL A 95 14.02 1.43 -6.41
C VAL A 95 14.78 0.21 -6.93
N LYS A 96 15.95 -0.07 -6.35
CA LYS A 96 16.73 -1.27 -6.67
C LYS A 96 16.15 -2.48 -5.92
N TRP A 97 15.44 -3.32 -6.64
CA TRP A 97 14.89 -4.57 -6.11
C TRP A 97 15.91 -5.70 -6.16
N LYS A 98 15.94 -6.53 -5.11
CA LYS A 98 16.65 -7.81 -5.09
C LYS A 98 15.64 -8.91 -5.42
N PHE A 99 15.83 -9.61 -6.52
CA PHE A 99 14.99 -10.76 -6.87
C PHE A 99 15.37 -11.97 -6.03
N LEU A 100 14.39 -12.59 -5.40
CA LEU A 100 14.51 -13.87 -4.69
C LEU A 100 14.08 -15.01 -5.60
N GLN A 101 13.10 -14.74 -6.45
CA GLN A 101 12.57 -15.67 -7.44
C GLN A 101 12.27 -14.90 -8.73
N GLY A 102 12.57 -15.52 -9.88
CA GLY A 102 12.38 -14.86 -11.17
C GLY A 102 13.42 -13.77 -11.45
N SER A 103 13.16 -12.92 -12.45
CA SER A 103 14.05 -11.83 -12.88
C SER A 103 13.31 -10.56 -13.28
N SER A 104 11.99 -10.63 -13.42
CA SER A 104 11.12 -9.49 -13.73
C SER A 104 9.71 -9.80 -13.29
N VAL A 105 8.95 -8.76 -12.97
CA VAL A 105 7.51 -8.83 -12.71
C VAL A 105 6.88 -7.54 -13.23
N GLU A 106 5.71 -7.64 -13.84
CA GLU A 106 4.94 -6.50 -14.33
C GLU A 106 3.47 -6.68 -13.92
N GLY A 107 2.84 -5.61 -13.47
CA GLY A 107 1.44 -5.62 -13.05
C GLY A 107 1.09 -4.41 -12.20
N GLU A 108 -0.20 -4.24 -11.97
CA GLU A 108 -0.71 -3.27 -11.03
C GLU A 108 -0.37 -3.69 -9.59
N VAL A 109 0.06 -2.72 -8.78
CA VAL A 109 0.44 -2.96 -7.38
C VAL A 109 -0.75 -2.74 -6.46
N ILE A 110 -1.02 -3.71 -5.60
CA ILE A 110 -1.99 -3.66 -4.50
C ILE A 110 -1.28 -3.96 -3.18
N GLY A 111 -1.93 -3.74 -2.05
CA GLY A 111 -1.36 -4.07 -0.75
C GLY A 111 -0.87 -2.84 0.02
N GLY A 112 0.22 -3.00 0.75
CA GLY A 112 0.80 -2.03 1.69
C GLY A 112 1.06 -2.67 3.05
N ASN A 113 0.65 -2.00 4.14
CA ASN A 113 0.75 -2.60 5.47
C ASN A 113 -0.07 -3.89 5.54
N ILE A 114 0.62 -5.05 5.76
CA ILE A 114 0.00 -6.38 5.65
C ILE A 114 -1.19 -6.56 6.60
N ARG A 115 -1.07 -6.11 7.85
CA ARG A 115 -2.15 -6.15 8.84
C ARG A 115 -3.37 -5.35 8.39
N CYS A 116 -3.12 -4.18 7.84
CA CYS A 116 -4.17 -3.26 7.42
C CYS A 116 -4.81 -3.71 6.10
N PHE A 117 -4.04 -4.26 5.17
CA PHE A 117 -4.56 -4.89 3.96
C PHE A 117 -5.53 -6.03 4.28
N LEU A 118 -5.16 -6.89 5.23
CA LEU A 118 -5.99 -8.02 5.66
C LEU A 118 -7.29 -7.62 6.39
N LYS A 119 -7.43 -6.40 6.89
CA LYS A 119 -8.72 -5.88 7.39
C LYS A 119 -9.80 -5.87 6.30
N LEU A 120 -9.40 -5.80 5.03
CA LEU A 120 -10.33 -5.81 3.89
C LEU A 120 -10.79 -7.21 3.50
N ALA A 121 -10.08 -8.27 3.95
CA ALA A 121 -10.38 -9.65 3.56
C ALA A 121 -11.84 -10.02 3.90
N GLY A 122 -12.57 -10.56 2.91
CA GLY A 122 -13.99 -10.89 3.05
C GLY A 122 -14.96 -9.71 2.93
N THR A 123 -14.47 -8.50 2.69
CA THR A 123 -15.30 -7.32 2.42
C THR A 123 -15.38 -7.05 0.91
N ARG A 124 -16.33 -6.24 0.49
CA ARG A 124 -16.45 -5.76 -0.90
C ARG A 124 -15.29 -4.82 -1.32
N TYR A 125 -14.47 -4.39 -0.38
CA TYR A 125 -13.35 -3.47 -0.58
C TYR A 125 -12.03 -4.19 -0.83
N PHE A 126 -11.99 -5.51 -0.62
CA PHE A 126 -10.81 -6.30 -0.93
C PHE A 126 -10.56 -6.25 -2.45
N PRO A 127 -9.37 -5.84 -2.92
CA PRO A 127 -9.11 -5.71 -4.35
C PRO A 127 -9.10 -7.09 -5.04
N GLU A 128 -9.45 -7.10 -6.32
CA GLU A 128 -9.14 -8.24 -7.18
C GLU A 128 -7.63 -8.45 -7.19
N VAL A 129 -7.21 -9.69 -6.93
CA VAL A 129 -5.78 -10.02 -6.79
C VAL A 129 -5.20 -10.72 -8.03
N GLU A 130 -6.07 -11.16 -8.95
CA GLU A 130 -5.67 -11.88 -10.16
C GLU A 130 -4.70 -11.07 -11.02
N ASN A 131 -3.53 -11.62 -11.31
CA ASN A 131 -2.47 -10.98 -12.08
C ASN A 131 -1.95 -9.63 -11.52
N LYS A 132 -2.18 -9.36 -10.23
CA LYS A 132 -1.63 -8.17 -9.56
C LYS A 132 -0.30 -8.48 -8.89
N ILE A 133 0.43 -7.44 -8.55
CA ILE A 133 1.61 -7.51 -7.69
C ILE A 133 1.17 -7.15 -6.28
N LEU A 134 1.35 -8.05 -5.33
CA LEU A 134 1.11 -7.75 -3.92
C LEU A 134 2.35 -7.11 -3.30
N PHE A 135 2.23 -5.91 -2.78
CA PHE A 135 3.24 -5.28 -1.94
C PHE A 135 2.88 -5.46 -0.46
N ILE A 136 3.82 -5.91 0.36
CA ILE A 136 3.63 -6.05 1.80
C ILE A 136 4.77 -5.38 2.58
N GLU A 137 4.41 -4.70 3.67
CA GLU A 137 5.32 -4.10 4.63
C GLU A 137 4.73 -4.14 6.04
N GLY A 138 5.53 -3.83 7.08
CA GLY A 138 5.02 -3.76 8.44
C GLY A 138 5.95 -3.10 9.43
N LEU A 139 5.51 -2.05 10.12
CA LEU A 139 6.29 -1.36 11.15
C LEU A 139 6.39 -2.18 12.46
N GLY A 140 5.26 -2.63 12.97
CA GLY A 140 5.12 -3.27 14.29
C GLY A 140 4.83 -4.77 14.24
N THR A 141 4.94 -5.41 13.09
CA THR A 141 4.65 -6.82 12.90
C THR A 141 5.78 -7.67 13.51
N SER A 142 5.46 -8.56 14.46
CA SER A 142 6.39 -9.55 14.99
C SER A 142 6.51 -10.76 14.04
N ILE A 143 7.44 -11.66 14.31
CA ILE A 143 7.63 -12.90 13.53
C ILE A 143 6.32 -13.70 13.48
N GLU A 144 5.70 -13.94 14.63
CA GLU A 144 4.43 -14.69 14.71
C GLU A 144 3.30 -13.94 14.00
N GLY A 145 3.29 -12.61 14.10
CA GLY A 145 2.33 -11.76 13.39
C GLY A 145 2.50 -11.87 11.88
N LEU A 146 3.73 -11.84 11.38
CA LEU A 146 4.03 -12.02 9.96
C LEU A 146 3.60 -13.41 9.48
N ALA A 147 4.00 -14.47 10.18
CA ALA A 147 3.61 -15.85 9.86
C ALA A 147 2.07 -16.00 9.81
N THR A 148 1.35 -15.42 10.78
CA THR A 148 -0.12 -15.45 10.82
C THR A 148 -0.74 -14.73 9.63
N HIS A 149 -0.23 -13.55 9.26
CA HIS A 149 -0.73 -12.79 8.12
C HIS A 149 -0.44 -13.49 6.78
N LEU A 150 0.75 -14.08 6.63
CA LEU A 150 1.09 -14.87 5.43
C LEU A 150 0.19 -16.11 5.32
N ALA A 151 -0.03 -16.83 6.43
CA ALA A 151 -0.94 -17.96 6.47
C ALA A 151 -2.38 -17.55 6.06
N GLN A 152 -2.87 -16.38 6.51
CA GLN A 152 -4.17 -15.86 6.11
C GLN A 152 -4.23 -15.55 4.61
N LEU A 153 -3.20 -14.90 4.04
CA LEU A 153 -3.11 -14.64 2.60
C LEU A 153 -3.12 -15.95 1.78
N LYS A 154 -2.39 -16.97 2.24
CA LYS A 154 -2.39 -18.31 1.65
C LYS A 154 -3.78 -18.97 1.71
N GLN A 155 -4.44 -18.94 2.88
CA GLN A 155 -5.75 -19.55 3.10
C GLN A 155 -6.86 -18.92 2.26
N ILE A 156 -6.80 -17.61 1.99
CA ILE A 156 -7.75 -16.93 1.11
C ILE A 156 -7.35 -16.99 -0.38
N GLY A 157 -6.27 -17.73 -0.72
CA GLY A 157 -5.86 -18.03 -2.09
C GLY A 157 -5.22 -16.85 -2.83
N VAL A 158 -4.62 -15.89 -2.12
CA VAL A 158 -3.98 -14.72 -2.75
C VAL A 158 -2.73 -15.14 -3.52
N PHE A 159 -1.87 -15.99 -2.92
CA PHE A 159 -0.62 -16.41 -3.55
C PHE A 159 -0.79 -17.23 -4.83
N ASP A 160 -1.94 -17.89 -4.99
CA ASP A 160 -2.25 -18.66 -6.20
C ASP A 160 -2.64 -17.78 -7.40
N LYS A 161 -2.92 -16.49 -7.17
CA LYS A 161 -3.52 -15.58 -8.14
C LYS A 161 -2.63 -14.40 -8.52
N ILE A 162 -1.78 -13.94 -7.62
CA ILE A 162 -0.89 -12.80 -7.87
C ILE A 162 0.19 -13.15 -8.89
N SER A 163 0.65 -12.16 -9.66
CA SER A 163 1.79 -12.31 -10.57
C SER A 163 3.14 -12.16 -9.86
N GLY A 164 3.16 -11.58 -8.68
CA GLY A 164 4.37 -11.41 -7.90
C GLY A 164 4.13 -10.81 -6.52
N LEU A 165 5.14 -10.97 -5.65
CA LEU A 165 5.18 -10.43 -4.31
C LEU A 165 6.36 -9.48 -4.16
N LEU A 166 6.10 -8.24 -3.74
CA LEU A 166 7.11 -7.27 -3.33
C LEU A 166 7.13 -7.19 -1.80
N ILE A 167 8.28 -7.40 -1.21
CA ILE A 167 8.49 -7.38 0.22
C ILE A 167 9.22 -6.08 0.57
N GLY A 168 8.54 -5.18 1.25
CA GLY A 168 9.11 -3.98 1.85
C GLY A 168 9.74 -4.27 3.22
N THR A 169 9.93 -3.25 4.02
CA THR A 169 10.55 -3.36 5.34
C THR A 169 9.58 -3.85 6.40
N PHE A 170 10.00 -4.84 7.18
CA PHE A 170 9.31 -5.31 8.39
C PHE A 170 10.12 -4.91 9.62
N THR A 171 10.04 -3.64 10.00
CA THR A 171 10.96 -2.98 10.95
C THR A 171 11.09 -3.71 12.30
N LYS A 172 10.02 -4.30 12.81
CA LYS A 172 10.07 -5.08 14.07
C LYS A 172 10.65 -6.46 13.81
N THR A 173 10.17 -7.18 12.80
CA THR A 173 10.64 -8.53 12.44
C THR A 173 12.14 -8.53 12.15
N GLU A 174 12.64 -7.55 11.39
CA GLU A 174 14.06 -7.42 11.03
C GLU A 174 14.98 -7.11 12.22
N LYS A 175 14.44 -6.77 13.39
CA LYS A 175 15.19 -6.67 14.65
C LYS A 175 15.29 -8.00 15.40
N GLU A 176 14.41 -8.94 15.07
CA GLU A 176 14.25 -10.22 15.75
C GLU A 176 14.93 -11.35 14.95
N ILE A 177 14.89 -11.29 13.62
CA ILE A 177 15.51 -12.28 12.71
C ILE A 177 16.22 -11.56 11.55
N SER A 178 17.11 -12.29 10.88
CA SER A 178 17.77 -11.79 9.66
C SER A 178 16.79 -11.66 8.50
N VAL A 179 17.17 -10.88 7.50
CA VAL A 179 16.40 -10.74 6.26
C VAL A 179 16.29 -12.07 5.53
N GLU A 180 17.33 -12.90 5.58
CA GLU A 180 17.36 -14.23 4.98
C GLU A 180 16.33 -15.17 5.64
N GLU A 181 16.29 -15.21 6.98
CA GLU A 181 15.28 -16.00 7.73
C GLU A 181 13.85 -15.49 7.48
N MET A 182 13.67 -14.18 7.34
CA MET A 182 12.37 -13.62 6.98
C MET A 182 11.94 -14.07 5.57
N PHE A 183 12.87 -14.16 4.62
CA PHE A 183 12.56 -14.66 3.29
C PHE A 183 12.24 -16.16 3.27
N GLU A 184 12.90 -16.97 4.08
CA GLU A 184 12.54 -18.38 4.26
C GLU A 184 11.09 -18.51 4.75
N LEU A 185 10.71 -17.72 5.77
CA LEU A 185 9.35 -17.70 6.28
C LEU A 185 8.30 -17.29 5.23
N VAL A 186 8.65 -16.43 4.29
CA VAL A 186 7.73 -16.04 3.19
C VAL A 186 7.61 -17.12 2.11
N GLN A 187 8.62 -17.99 1.97
CA GLN A 187 8.61 -19.06 0.97
C GLN A 187 7.85 -20.33 1.44
N GLU A 188 7.63 -20.53 2.73
CA GLU A 188 6.84 -21.61 3.31
C GLU A 188 5.33 -21.46 3.06
#